data_4fd3cfc8402b94d402b5b2d3536b9e8a
#
_entry.id   4fd3cfc8402b94d402b5b2d3536b9e8a
#
_cell.length_a   1.000
_cell.length_b   1.000
_cell.length_c   1.000
_cell.angle_alpha   90.00
_cell.angle_beta   90.00
_cell.angle_gamma   90.00
#
_symmetry.space_group_name_H-M   'P 1'
#
loop_
_entity.id
_entity.type
_entity.pdbx_description
1 polymer ?
#
loop_
_entity_poly.entity_id
_entity_poly.type
_entity_poly.pdbx_seq_one_letter_code
_entity_poly.pdbx_strand_id
1 'polypeptide(L)'
;MKILVVDDFSTMRRIVKNCLQEIGYTEIQEADDGNTALPMLQSGSFDFLITDWNMPGMPGLDLLKAVRADAKLAKMPVLMLTAEAKREQIIEAAQAGVSGYVIKPFTAATLKEKIDKILATKAAA
;
A
#
# COMPACT_ATOMS: atom_id res chain seq x y z
N MET A 1 1.61 1.05 -14.76
CA MET A 1 1.10 1.49 -13.44
C MET A 1 2.28 1.76 -12.54
N LYS A 2 2.33 2.91 -11.93
CA LYS A 2 3.42 3.33 -11.04
C LYS A 2 3.05 3.06 -9.60
N ILE A 3 3.86 2.27 -8.89
CA ILE A 3 3.58 1.79 -7.54
C ILE A 3 4.62 2.33 -6.57
N LEU A 4 4.15 2.81 -5.42
CA LEU A 4 5.02 3.16 -4.29
C LEU A 4 4.91 2.08 -3.22
N VAL A 5 6.04 1.54 -2.80
CA VAL A 5 6.14 0.54 -1.72
C VAL A 5 6.76 1.21 -0.50
N VAL A 6 6.05 1.18 0.62
CA VAL A 6 6.46 1.83 1.87
C VAL A 6 6.61 0.79 2.97
N ASP A 7 7.82 0.66 3.51
CA ASP A 7 8.13 -0.23 4.62
C ASP A 7 9.46 0.23 5.21
N ASP A 8 9.59 0.24 6.52
CA ASP A 8 10.86 0.61 7.18
C ASP A 8 11.92 -0.49 7.07
N PHE A 9 11.52 -1.68 6.67
CA PHE A 9 12.41 -2.83 6.51
C PHE A 9 12.83 -2.98 5.05
N SER A 10 14.11 -2.70 4.74
CA SER A 10 14.60 -2.77 3.35
C SER A 10 14.46 -4.15 2.73
N THR A 11 14.63 -5.21 3.52
CA THR A 11 14.45 -6.58 3.06
C THR A 11 13.01 -6.83 2.61
N MET A 12 12.04 -6.34 3.37
CA MET A 12 10.62 -6.50 3.01
C MET A 12 10.28 -5.70 1.75
N ARG A 13 10.80 -4.48 1.62
CA ARG A 13 10.61 -3.70 0.39
C ARG A 13 11.12 -4.44 -0.83
N ARG A 14 12.28 -5.09 -0.72
CA ARG A 14 12.85 -5.90 -1.81
C ARG A 14 11.98 -7.11 -2.14
N ILE A 15 11.45 -7.79 -1.13
CA ILE A 15 10.55 -8.93 -1.32
C ILE A 15 9.29 -8.49 -2.07
N VAL A 16 8.66 -7.40 -1.64
CA VAL A 16 7.46 -6.85 -2.31
C VAL A 16 7.79 -6.45 -3.74
N LYS A 17 8.90 -5.75 -3.95
CA LYS A 17 9.33 -5.33 -5.28
C LYS A 17 9.55 -6.52 -6.20
N ASN A 18 10.22 -7.56 -5.71
CA ASN A 18 10.46 -8.78 -6.49
C ASN A 18 9.14 -9.47 -6.87
N CYS A 19 8.19 -9.55 -5.94
CA CYS A 19 6.87 -10.09 -6.23
C CYS A 19 6.14 -9.28 -7.30
N LEU A 20 6.20 -7.95 -7.21
CA LEU A 20 5.57 -7.07 -8.20
C LEU A 20 6.20 -7.23 -9.58
N GLN A 21 7.52 -7.35 -9.65
CA GLN A 21 8.23 -7.59 -10.91
C GLN A 21 7.85 -8.95 -11.51
N GLU A 22 7.72 -9.97 -10.70
CA GLU A 22 7.28 -11.30 -11.11
C GLU A 22 5.87 -11.27 -11.70
N ILE A 23 4.98 -10.43 -11.12
CA ILE A 23 3.61 -10.25 -11.62
C ILE A 23 3.60 -9.48 -12.95
N GLY A 24 4.61 -8.64 -13.22
CA GLY A 24 4.72 -7.88 -14.45
C GLY A 24 4.76 -6.36 -14.27
N TYR A 25 4.80 -5.84 -13.04
CA TYR A 25 4.93 -4.42 -12.79
C TYR A 25 6.40 -4.01 -12.77
N THR A 26 6.74 -2.92 -13.46
CA THR A 26 8.12 -2.47 -13.62
C THR A 26 8.40 -1.08 -13.04
N GLU A 27 7.38 -0.24 -12.91
CA GLU A 27 7.52 1.11 -12.36
C GLU A 27 7.25 1.09 -10.86
N ILE A 28 8.28 0.80 -10.07
CA ILE A 28 8.18 0.62 -8.63
C ILE A 28 9.19 1.54 -7.95
N GLN A 29 8.72 2.36 -7.02
CA GLN A 29 9.56 3.18 -6.17
C GLN A 29 9.36 2.78 -4.71
N GLU A 30 10.30 3.15 -3.86
CA GLU A 30 10.34 2.76 -2.45
C GLU A 30 10.44 3.98 -1.54
N ALA A 31 9.84 3.87 -0.35
CA ALA A 31 10.01 4.79 0.74
C ALA A 31 10.15 4.00 2.04
N ASP A 32 10.88 4.55 3.01
CA ASP A 32 11.18 3.87 4.27
C ASP A 32 10.20 4.18 5.39
N ASP A 33 9.40 5.23 5.26
CA ASP A 33 8.35 5.56 6.22
C ASP A 33 7.27 6.45 5.58
N GLY A 34 6.21 6.72 6.35
CA GLY A 34 5.11 7.54 5.87
C GLY A 34 5.47 9.00 5.66
N ASN A 35 6.41 9.53 6.45
CA ASN A 35 6.86 10.92 6.32
C ASN A 35 7.63 11.14 5.01
N THR A 36 8.37 10.15 4.55
CA THR A 36 9.05 10.17 3.25
C THR A 36 8.06 9.90 2.12
N ALA A 37 7.13 8.97 2.32
CA ALA A 37 6.18 8.55 1.30
C ALA A 37 5.19 9.65 0.91
N LEU A 38 4.65 10.37 1.88
CA LEU A 38 3.60 11.35 1.61
C LEU A 38 4.02 12.46 0.64
N PRO A 39 5.18 13.12 0.82
CA PRO A 39 5.65 14.09 -0.18
C PRO A 39 5.87 13.48 -1.57
N MET A 40 6.34 12.23 -1.63
CA MET A 40 6.50 11.53 -2.91
C MET A 40 5.16 11.35 -3.62
N LEU A 41 4.13 10.94 -2.87
CA LEU A 41 2.78 10.78 -3.42
C LEU A 41 2.20 12.10 -3.88
N GLN A 42 2.42 13.19 -3.13
CA GLN A 42 1.90 14.51 -3.45
C GLN A 42 2.53 15.11 -4.69
N SER A 43 3.83 14.90 -4.89
CA SER A 43 4.58 15.46 -6.02
C SER A 43 4.68 14.52 -7.21
N GLY A 44 4.44 13.23 -7.03
CA GLY A 44 4.54 12.21 -8.08
C GLY A 44 3.20 11.86 -8.70
N SER A 45 3.25 10.97 -9.69
CA SER A 45 2.05 10.46 -10.36
C SER A 45 1.94 8.96 -10.10
N PHE A 46 1.69 8.61 -8.85
CA PHE A 46 1.54 7.21 -8.45
C PHE A 46 0.10 6.74 -8.66
N ASP A 47 -0.04 5.48 -9.07
CA ASP A 47 -1.33 4.85 -9.33
C ASP A 47 -1.76 3.90 -8.22
N PHE A 48 -0.82 3.46 -7.38
CA PHE A 48 -1.07 2.44 -6.37
C PHE A 48 -0.08 2.60 -5.22
N LEU A 49 -0.56 2.45 -3.98
CA LEU A 49 0.26 2.49 -2.78
C LEU A 49 0.20 1.14 -2.07
N ILE A 50 1.36 0.58 -1.77
CA ILE A 50 1.49 -0.60 -0.91
C ILE A 50 2.29 -0.16 0.31
N THR A 51 1.69 -0.26 1.50
CA THR A 51 2.34 0.20 2.72
C THR A 51 2.25 -0.82 3.85
N ASP A 52 3.32 -0.94 4.62
CA ASP A 52 3.30 -1.69 5.87
C ASP A 52 2.41 -0.97 6.89
N TRP A 53 1.82 -1.74 7.80
CA TRP A 53 1.01 -1.19 8.89
C TRP A 53 1.87 -0.53 9.96
N ASN A 54 2.90 -1.25 10.41
CA ASN A 54 3.76 -0.81 11.52
C ASN A 54 5.04 -0.19 11.00
N MET A 55 5.15 1.15 11.13
CA MET A 55 6.34 1.90 10.76
C MET A 55 6.62 2.95 11.83
N PRO A 56 7.90 3.27 12.12
CA PRO A 56 8.20 4.36 13.04
C PRO A 56 7.82 5.71 12.42
N GLY A 57 7.56 6.68 13.26
CA GLY A 57 7.18 8.02 12.81
C GLY A 57 5.74 8.10 12.38
N MET A 58 5.44 7.76 11.13
CA MET A 58 4.06 7.74 10.62
C MET A 58 3.65 6.31 10.31
N PRO A 59 2.79 5.68 11.14
CA PRO A 59 2.25 4.34 10.85
C PRO A 59 1.44 4.31 9.56
N GLY A 60 1.30 3.11 8.98
CA GLY A 60 0.56 2.94 7.73
C GLY A 60 -0.87 3.44 7.79
N LEU A 61 -1.54 3.29 8.93
CA LEU A 61 -2.89 3.81 9.12
C LEU A 61 -2.93 5.34 9.00
N ASP A 62 -1.94 6.03 9.58
CA ASP A 62 -1.86 7.50 9.50
C ASP A 62 -1.55 7.95 8.07
N LEU A 63 -0.69 7.22 7.36
CA LEU A 63 -0.43 7.48 5.95
C LEU A 63 -1.70 7.31 5.12
N LEU A 64 -2.47 6.26 5.36
CA LEU A 64 -3.76 6.03 4.69
C LEU A 64 -4.72 7.19 4.94
N LYS A 65 -4.84 7.64 6.18
CA LYS A 65 -5.71 8.77 6.52
C LYS A 65 -5.27 10.05 5.81
N ALA A 66 -3.96 10.30 5.73
CA ALA A 66 -3.41 11.46 5.04
C ALA A 66 -3.71 11.40 3.53
N VAL A 67 -3.59 10.23 2.92
CA VAL A 67 -3.91 10.01 1.50
C VAL A 67 -5.38 10.31 1.24
N ARG A 68 -6.28 9.79 2.09
CA ARG A 68 -7.73 10.00 1.92
C ARG A 68 -8.16 11.44 2.19
N ALA A 69 -7.41 12.17 3.01
CA ALA A 69 -7.69 13.58 3.29
C ALA A 69 -7.15 14.53 2.22
N ASP A 70 -6.24 14.08 1.37
CA ASP A 70 -5.67 14.89 0.29
C ASP A 70 -6.55 14.77 -0.94
N ALA A 71 -7.07 15.90 -1.44
CA ALA A 71 -7.98 15.91 -2.57
C ALA A 71 -7.39 15.26 -3.84
N LYS A 72 -6.08 15.42 -4.04
CA LYS A 72 -5.37 14.82 -5.19
C LYS A 72 -5.23 13.31 -5.04
N LEU A 73 -5.08 12.80 -3.82
CA LEU A 73 -4.77 11.41 -3.52
C LEU A 73 -5.97 10.60 -3.00
N ALA A 74 -7.09 11.25 -2.76
CA ALA A 74 -8.21 10.67 -2.03
C ALA A 74 -8.76 9.36 -2.61
N LYS A 75 -8.59 9.13 -3.91
CA LYS A 75 -9.09 7.92 -4.59
C LYS A 75 -8.00 6.92 -4.93
N MET A 76 -6.77 7.16 -4.50
CA MET A 76 -5.67 6.24 -4.80
C MET A 76 -5.89 4.88 -4.13
N PRO A 77 -5.74 3.76 -4.87
CA PRO A 77 -5.77 2.44 -4.26
C PRO A 77 -4.65 2.28 -3.23
N VAL A 78 -4.98 1.77 -2.05
CA VAL A 78 -4.04 1.52 -0.97
C VAL A 78 -4.18 0.09 -0.50
N LEU A 79 -3.09 -0.67 -0.56
CA LEU A 79 -2.99 -2.04 -0.04
C LEU A 79 -2.09 -2.02 1.19
N MET A 80 -2.63 -2.51 2.32
CA MET A 80 -1.88 -2.61 3.57
C MET A 80 -1.25 -3.99 3.72
N LEU A 81 0.01 -4.02 4.17
CA LEU A 81 0.69 -5.25 4.56
C LEU A 81 0.74 -5.31 6.08
N THR A 82 0.34 -6.43 6.66
CA THR A 82 0.33 -6.59 8.11
C THR A 82 0.84 -7.97 8.51
N ALA A 83 1.57 -8.04 9.63
CA ALA A 83 2.01 -9.31 10.19
C ALA A 83 0.86 -10.06 10.86
N GLU A 84 -0.20 -9.35 11.24
CA GLU A 84 -1.30 -9.91 11.99
C GLU A 84 -2.58 -9.13 11.70
N ALA A 85 -3.64 -9.84 11.31
CA ALA A 85 -4.93 -9.23 10.99
C ALA A 85 -5.82 -9.23 12.22
N LYS A 86 -5.60 -8.29 13.14
CA LYS A 86 -6.47 -8.11 14.31
C LYS A 86 -7.76 -7.44 13.89
N ARG A 87 -8.87 -7.89 14.46
CA ARG A 87 -10.20 -7.38 14.12
C ARG A 87 -10.31 -5.87 14.24
N GLU A 88 -9.81 -5.30 15.33
CA GLU A 88 -9.85 -3.85 15.57
C GLU A 88 -9.07 -3.09 14.49
N GLN A 89 -7.92 -3.60 14.09
CA GLN A 89 -7.09 -2.99 13.05
C GLN A 89 -7.78 -3.04 11.70
N ILE A 90 -8.40 -4.16 11.36
CA ILE A 90 -9.14 -4.31 10.10
C ILE A 90 -10.30 -3.32 10.05
N ILE A 91 -11.03 -3.16 11.14
CA ILE A 91 -12.16 -2.20 11.24
C ILE A 91 -11.64 -0.78 11.08
N GLU A 92 -10.56 -0.40 11.77
CA GLU A 92 -9.97 0.93 11.65
C GLU A 92 -9.52 1.22 10.22
N ALA A 93 -8.85 0.26 9.57
CA ALA A 93 -8.42 0.41 8.19
C ALA A 93 -9.60 0.57 7.24
N ALA A 94 -10.65 -0.22 7.42
CA ALA A 94 -11.87 -0.13 6.61
C ALA A 94 -12.53 1.24 6.77
N GLN A 95 -12.64 1.74 8.00
CA GLN A 95 -13.20 3.07 8.28
C GLN A 95 -12.35 4.19 7.69
N ALA A 96 -11.03 4.00 7.64
CA ALA A 96 -10.11 4.96 7.03
C ALA A 96 -10.07 4.86 5.49
N GLY A 97 -10.75 3.90 4.90
CA GLY A 97 -10.86 3.78 3.45
C GLY A 97 -9.77 2.96 2.76
N VAL A 98 -9.24 1.94 3.44
CA VAL A 98 -8.27 1.02 2.82
C VAL A 98 -8.92 0.27 1.67
N SER A 99 -8.15 0.02 0.59
CA SER A 99 -8.65 -0.75 -0.54
C SER A 99 -8.57 -2.26 -0.31
N GLY A 100 -7.58 -2.70 0.46
CA GLY A 100 -7.42 -4.09 0.84
C GLY A 100 -6.23 -4.29 1.77
N TYR A 101 -6.05 -5.50 2.28
CA TYR A 101 -4.89 -5.84 3.11
C TYR A 101 -4.39 -7.25 2.79
N VAL A 102 -3.12 -7.51 3.08
CA VAL A 102 -2.47 -8.81 2.93
C VAL A 102 -1.70 -9.11 4.20
N ILE A 103 -1.81 -10.35 4.69
CA ILE A 103 -1.11 -10.82 5.88
C ILE A 103 0.26 -11.39 5.47
N LYS A 104 1.31 -11.01 6.18
CA LYS A 104 2.66 -11.55 5.98
C LYS A 104 2.80 -12.90 6.68
N PRO A 105 3.51 -13.87 6.10
CA PRO A 105 4.14 -13.84 4.79
C PRO A 105 3.13 -14.08 3.67
N PHE A 106 3.43 -13.58 2.48
CA PHE A 106 2.58 -13.73 1.30
C PHE A 106 3.42 -14.20 0.11
N THR A 107 2.72 -14.69 -0.93
CA THR A 107 3.32 -15.07 -2.20
C THR A 107 3.01 -14.03 -3.28
N ALA A 108 3.75 -14.07 -4.40
CA ALA A 108 3.43 -13.24 -5.55
C ALA A 108 1.99 -13.48 -6.06
N ALA A 109 1.54 -14.73 -6.03
CA ALA A 109 0.18 -15.10 -6.43
C ALA A 109 -0.88 -14.44 -5.55
N THR A 110 -0.69 -14.44 -4.22
CA THR A 110 -1.60 -13.79 -3.29
C THR A 110 -1.62 -12.27 -3.48
N LEU A 111 -0.44 -11.68 -3.67
CA LEU A 111 -0.32 -10.25 -3.90
C LEU A 111 -1.02 -9.86 -5.20
N LYS A 112 -0.82 -10.62 -6.28
CA LYS A 112 -1.50 -10.40 -7.56
C LYS A 112 -3.01 -10.46 -7.42
N GLU A 113 -3.53 -11.47 -6.72
CA GLU A 113 -4.96 -11.62 -6.49
C GLU A 113 -5.56 -10.39 -5.81
N LYS A 114 -4.89 -9.89 -4.78
CA LYS A 114 -5.36 -8.70 -4.04
C LYS A 114 -5.32 -7.45 -4.91
N ILE A 115 -4.24 -7.25 -5.66
CA ILE A 115 -4.11 -6.10 -6.57
C ILE A 115 -5.18 -6.15 -7.64
N ASP A 116 -5.37 -7.29 -8.28
CA ASP A 116 -6.37 -7.46 -9.34
C ASP A 116 -7.78 -7.17 -8.83
N LYS A 117 -8.11 -7.65 -7.64
CA LYS A 117 -9.41 -7.42 -7.00
C LYS A 117 -9.64 -5.93 -6.71
N ILE A 118 -8.61 -5.25 -6.18
CA ILE A 118 -8.68 -3.81 -5.89
C ILE A 118 -8.89 -3.01 -7.19
N LEU A 119 -8.13 -3.32 -8.23
CA LEU A 119 -8.23 -2.63 -9.51
C LEU A 119 -9.58 -2.87 -10.19
N ALA A 120 -10.12 -4.08 -10.09
CA ALA A 120 -11.44 -4.41 -10.62
C ALA A 120 -12.54 -3.63 -9.92
N THR A 121 -12.47 -3.50 -8.60
CA THR A 121 -13.42 -2.72 -7.80
C THR A 121 -13.35 -1.23 -8.16
N LYS A 122 -12.14 -0.69 -8.33
CA LYS A 122 -11.95 0.70 -8.73
C LYS A 122 -12.50 0.96 -10.12
N ALA A 123 -12.28 0.05 -11.06
CA ALA A 123 -12.78 0.18 -12.43
C ALA A 123 -14.31 0.10 -12.49
N ALA A 124 -14.94 -0.65 -11.59
CA ALA A 124 -16.38 -0.79 -11.52
C ALA A 124 -17.07 0.42 -10.85
N ALA A 125 -16.31 1.19 -10.09
CA ALA A 125 -16.83 2.39 -9.44
C ALA A 125 -16.86 3.56 -10.42
#